data_9721c59f8f932287223edc7e174cfe4f
#
_entry.id   9721c59f8f932287223edc7e174cfe4f
#
_cell.length_a   1.000
_cell.length_b   1.000
_cell.length_c   1.000
_cell.angle_alpha   90.00
_cell.angle_beta   90.00
_cell.angle_gamma   90.00
#
_symmetry.space_group_name_H-M   'P 1'
#
loop_
_entity.id
_entity.type
_entity.pdbx_description
1 polymer ?
#
loop_
_entity_poly.entity_id
_entity_poly.type
_entity_poly.pdbx_seq_one_letter_code
_entity_poly.pdbx_strand_id
1 'polypeptide(L)'
;MINKYPLLYMFFLPVMCPSGTKAQNPDQRPNIIYILADDIGYGDLGCYGQQKIETPNLDQLAAKGMRFTQHYSGSAVSSPSRCSLMTGLHTGHAYIRGNDELPERGDIGNYLAVLADSTLEGQRPMPEGTITVASLLKQAGYTTGCVGTWCLGYPGSSSTPRKMGFDFFYGYHCQRQAHDYYPPFLWRNEHREYLPNRLLSPNQKFDATADPNKKESYEFLVSKSYAPELMLHEVLSFVKRHKERPFFLYWPTPIAHVPLQAPQRWIDYYVKKFGDESPYLGDKGYFPCRYPKATYAAMVSYMDEQVGCLVELLKECGIYENTLILFSSDDGPTHNGGVNAPWFDSAGPFKSEKGWGKGSLREGGIRVPMIVHWHDQITAGSVSDHICAFWDVLPTLGEISGYSYKKTDGISFFPTLKGNRQEVHEYLYWELPEG
;
A
#
# COMPACT_ATOMS: atom_id res chain seq x y z
N MET A 1 6.45 70.35 -59.96
CA MET A 1 5.17 69.89 -59.38
C MET A 1 5.46 68.72 -58.48
N ILE A 2 5.41 68.93 -57.19
CA ILE A 2 5.87 68.05 -56.17
C ILE A 2 4.61 67.32 -55.60
N ASN A 3 4.54 66.03 -55.75
CA ASN A 3 3.42 65.23 -55.19
C ASN A 3 3.89 64.56 -53.88
N LYS A 4 3.36 65.03 -52.75
CA LYS A 4 3.56 64.44 -51.43
C LYS A 4 2.52 63.35 -51.16
N TYR A 5 2.92 62.11 -50.84
CA TYR A 5 2.08 61.10 -50.25
C TYR A 5 2.52 60.88 -48.78
N PRO A 6 1.63 60.92 -47.82
CA PRO A 6 1.99 60.61 -46.43
C PRO A 6 2.05 59.10 -46.20
N LEU A 7 3.13 58.63 -45.57
CA LEU A 7 3.35 57.26 -45.10
C LEU A 7 2.40 57.04 -43.92
N LEU A 8 1.50 56.06 -44.08
CA LEU A 8 0.64 55.55 -42.99
C LEU A 8 1.40 54.50 -42.17
N TYR A 9 1.84 54.86 -40.97
CA TYR A 9 2.40 53.88 -40.02
C TYR A 9 1.27 53.10 -39.40
N MET A 10 1.19 51.80 -39.76
CA MET A 10 0.28 50.84 -39.14
C MET A 10 0.96 50.28 -37.88
N PHE A 11 0.52 50.72 -36.69
CA PHE A 11 0.90 50.14 -35.41
C PHE A 11 0.22 48.76 -35.25
N PHE A 12 1.02 47.69 -35.35
CA PHE A 12 0.61 46.36 -34.88
C PHE A 12 0.66 46.31 -33.36
N LEU A 13 -0.49 46.37 -32.69
CA LEU A 13 -0.63 46.00 -31.29
C LEU A 13 -0.59 44.45 -31.19
N PRO A 14 0.27 43.88 -30.33
CA PRO A 14 0.23 42.45 -30.09
C PRO A 14 -1.09 42.10 -29.37
N VAL A 15 -1.91 41.26 -30.01
CA VAL A 15 -3.06 40.63 -29.37
C VAL A 15 -2.51 39.68 -28.31
N MET A 16 -2.55 40.10 -27.06
CA MET A 16 -2.38 39.17 -25.93
C MET A 16 -3.55 38.19 -25.96
N CYS A 17 -3.27 36.95 -26.38
CA CYS A 17 -4.16 35.82 -26.09
C CYS A 17 -4.22 35.69 -24.56
N PRO A 18 -5.39 35.76 -23.94
CA PRO A 18 -5.51 35.36 -22.55
C PRO A 18 -5.18 33.88 -22.46
N SER A 19 -4.11 33.52 -21.73
CA SER A 19 -3.88 32.18 -21.27
C SER A 19 -5.13 31.75 -20.48
N GLY A 20 -5.98 30.98 -21.14
CA GLY A 20 -7.16 30.42 -20.53
C GLY A 20 -6.72 29.48 -19.40
N THR A 21 -6.75 29.99 -18.19
CA THR A 21 -6.90 29.12 -17.02
C THR A 21 -8.17 28.31 -17.26
N LYS A 22 -8.02 27.02 -17.57
CA LYS A 22 -9.15 26.07 -17.52
C LYS A 22 -9.74 26.21 -16.12
N ALA A 23 -10.88 26.87 -16.00
CA ALA A 23 -11.66 26.84 -14.78
C ALA A 23 -11.94 25.36 -14.50
N GLN A 24 -11.35 24.79 -13.44
CA GLN A 24 -11.72 23.48 -12.94
C GLN A 24 -13.21 23.55 -12.66
N ASN A 25 -13.94 22.59 -13.24
CA ASN A 25 -15.36 22.45 -12.98
C ASN A 25 -15.51 22.16 -11.47
N PRO A 26 -16.14 23.03 -10.66
CA PRO A 26 -16.17 22.88 -9.20
C PRO A 26 -16.86 21.59 -8.72
N ASP A 27 -17.45 20.81 -9.62
CA ASP A 27 -18.14 19.55 -9.35
C ASP A 27 -17.29 18.29 -9.60
N GLN A 28 -16.02 18.42 -10.01
CA GLN A 28 -15.20 17.26 -10.35
C GLN A 28 -14.43 16.76 -9.11
N ARG A 29 -15.05 15.84 -8.38
CA ARG A 29 -14.42 15.13 -7.26
C ARG A 29 -13.15 14.41 -7.73
N PRO A 30 -12.05 14.41 -6.93
CA PRO A 30 -10.80 13.76 -7.34
C PRO A 30 -10.95 12.26 -7.42
N ASN A 31 -10.17 11.61 -8.27
CA ASN A 31 -9.85 10.20 -8.10
C ASN A 31 -9.04 10.04 -6.82
N ILE A 32 -9.21 8.92 -6.14
CA ILE A 32 -8.50 8.63 -4.89
C ILE A 32 -7.79 7.30 -5.03
N ILE A 33 -6.48 7.28 -4.81
CA ILE A 33 -5.66 6.07 -4.79
C ILE A 33 -4.98 5.98 -3.44
N TYR A 34 -5.25 4.91 -2.70
CA TYR A 34 -4.56 4.59 -1.45
C TYR A 34 -3.68 3.37 -1.64
N ILE A 35 -2.38 3.58 -1.66
CA ILE A 35 -1.35 2.54 -1.76
C ILE A 35 -0.92 2.18 -0.34
N LEU A 36 -1.13 0.93 0.05
CA LEU A 36 -0.73 0.43 1.35
C LEU A 36 0.32 -0.65 1.17
N ALA A 37 1.54 -0.36 1.58
CA ALA A 37 2.61 -1.36 1.66
C ALA A 37 2.42 -2.28 2.87
N ASP A 38 3.08 -3.42 2.87
CA ASP A 38 3.05 -4.43 3.91
C ASP A 38 4.44 -4.53 4.56
N ASP A 39 4.56 -4.29 5.86
CA ASP A 39 5.81 -4.36 6.64
C ASP A 39 6.91 -3.34 6.21
N ILE A 40 6.57 -2.22 5.59
CA ILE A 40 7.55 -1.18 5.26
C ILE A 40 7.77 -0.27 6.47
N GLY A 41 9.01 -0.21 6.94
CA GLY A 41 9.39 0.64 8.05
C GLY A 41 9.43 2.14 7.70
N TYR A 42 9.36 2.97 8.73
CA TYR A 42 9.45 4.44 8.60
C TYR A 42 10.69 4.90 7.82
N GLY A 43 11.83 4.19 7.97
CA GLY A 43 13.11 4.52 7.34
C GLY A 43 13.41 3.79 6.04
N ASP A 44 12.49 3.05 5.45
CA ASP A 44 12.76 2.26 4.23
C ASP A 44 12.69 3.05 2.92
N LEU A 45 12.23 4.30 2.95
CA LEU A 45 12.10 5.16 1.77
C LEU A 45 13.18 6.25 1.75
N GLY A 46 13.68 6.62 0.57
CA GLY A 46 14.70 7.66 0.40
C GLY A 46 14.28 8.99 1.02
N CYS A 47 13.04 9.44 0.81
CA CYS A 47 12.50 10.67 1.40
C CYS A 47 12.37 10.63 2.93
N TYR A 48 12.51 9.46 3.56
CA TYR A 48 12.60 9.29 5.01
C TYR A 48 14.02 8.96 5.51
N GLY A 49 15.02 9.06 4.62
CA GLY A 49 16.44 8.95 4.99
C GLY A 49 17.12 7.65 4.61
N GLN A 50 16.45 6.74 3.90
CA GLN A 50 17.06 5.48 3.42
C GLN A 50 18.22 5.76 2.46
N GLN A 51 19.37 5.10 2.71
CA GLN A 51 20.58 5.26 1.91
C GLN A 51 20.96 4.00 1.10
N LYS A 52 20.40 2.86 1.46
CA LYS A 52 20.75 1.56 0.88
C LYS A 52 19.76 1.10 -0.18
N ILE A 53 18.48 1.44 0.00
CA ILE A 53 17.37 1.09 -0.90
C ILE A 53 16.99 2.33 -1.72
N GLU A 54 16.67 2.14 -2.98
CA GLU A 54 16.31 3.21 -3.90
C GLU A 54 14.78 3.24 -4.13
N THR A 55 14.18 4.42 -3.88
CA THR A 55 12.73 4.65 -4.04
C THR A 55 12.42 5.97 -4.76
N PRO A 56 12.99 6.18 -5.98
CA PRO A 56 12.95 7.49 -6.64
C PRO A 56 11.53 7.95 -6.99
N ASN A 57 10.58 7.04 -7.24
CA ASN A 57 9.20 7.41 -7.58
C ASN A 57 8.41 7.89 -6.36
N LEU A 58 8.53 7.22 -5.23
CA LEU A 58 7.96 7.64 -3.95
C LEU A 58 8.62 8.91 -3.43
N ASP A 59 9.94 9.05 -3.60
CA ASP A 59 10.67 10.27 -3.25
C ASP A 59 10.18 11.45 -4.08
N GLN A 60 9.87 11.25 -5.36
CA GLN A 60 9.31 12.27 -6.22
C GLN A 60 7.86 12.62 -5.84
N LEU A 61 7.03 11.64 -5.45
CA LEU A 61 5.69 11.92 -4.92
C LEU A 61 5.77 12.77 -3.65
N ALA A 62 6.70 12.47 -2.74
CA ALA A 62 6.94 13.27 -1.54
C ALA A 62 7.42 14.69 -1.88
N ALA A 63 8.35 14.82 -2.84
CA ALA A 63 8.86 16.11 -3.29
C ALA A 63 7.79 16.98 -3.97
N LYS A 64 6.77 16.39 -4.57
CA LYS A 64 5.63 17.08 -5.21
C LYS A 64 4.37 17.12 -4.35
N GLY A 65 4.39 16.54 -3.18
CA GLY A 65 3.28 16.45 -2.25
C GLY A 65 3.68 16.84 -0.83
N MET A 66 3.08 16.17 0.14
CA MET A 66 3.33 16.34 1.57
C MET A 66 3.83 15.03 2.17
N ARG A 67 4.87 15.12 3.01
CA ARG A 67 5.38 14.02 3.83
C ARG A 67 5.00 14.25 5.28
N PHE A 68 4.40 13.24 5.91
CA PHE A 68 4.08 13.28 7.34
C PHE A 68 5.21 12.66 8.16
N THR A 69 5.58 13.31 9.26
CA THR A 69 6.60 12.81 10.17
C THR A 69 6.02 12.05 11.36
N GLN A 70 4.72 12.21 11.64
CA GLN A 70 4.03 11.61 12.77
C GLN A 70 2.71 10.96 12.34
N HIS A 71 2.79 10.00 11.41
CA HIS A 71 1.67 9.17 11.01
C HIS A 71 1.81 7.76 11.58
N TYR A 72 0.70 7.24 12.11
CA TYR A 72 0.68 5.97 12.83
C TYR A 72 -0.27 4.97 12.19
N SER A 73 0.16 3.72 12.07
CA SER A 73 -0.69 2.61 11.66
C SER A 73 -1.78 2.33 12.72
N GLY A 74 -2.80 1.60 12.32
CA GLY A 74 -3.91 1.24 13.23
C GLY A 74 -3.53 0.21 14.30
N SER A 75 -2.49 -0.58 14.05
CA SER A 75 -1.93 -1.56 14.97
C SER A 75 -0.51 -1.93 14.54
N ALA A 76 0.20 -2.71 15.35
CA ALA A 76 1.53 -3.22 15.03
C ALA A 76 1.51 -4.54 14.22
N VAL A 77 0.34 -5.00 13.77
CA VAL A 77 0.16 -6.17 12.90
C VAL A 77 -0.96 -5.92 11.89
N SER A 78 -0.91 -6.62 10.76
CA SER A 78 -1.63 -6.26 9.53
C SER A 78 -3.16 -6.23 9.65
N SER A 79 -3.84 -7.29 10.12
CA SER A 79 -5.32 -7.34 10.09
C SER A 79 -5.99 -6.25 10.94
N PRO A 80 -5.61 -6.03 12.21
CA PRO A 80 -6.22 -4.96 13.00
C PRO A 80 -5.85 -3.58 12.48
N SER A 81 -4.65 -3.39 11.94
CA SER A 81 -4.25 -2.13 11.32
C SER A 81 -5.12 -1.79 10.11
N ARG A 82 -5.32 -2.76 9.20
CA ARG A 82 -6.20 -2.61 8.03
C ARG A 82 -7.68 -2.43 8.42
N CYS A 83 -8.14 -3.09 9.50
CA CYS A 83 -9.48 -2.88 10.05
C CYS A 83 -9.65 -1.43 10.52
N SER A 84 -8.69 -0.90 11.24
CA SER A 84 -8.66 0.48 11.70
C SER A 84 -8.71 1.48 10.55
N LEU A 85 -7.88 1.27 9.51
CA LEU A 85 -7.87 2.08 8.27
C LEU A 85 -9.24 2.09 7.59
N MET A 86 -9.85 0.90 7.44
CA MET A 86 -11.12 0.77 6.72
C MET A 86 -12.30 1.34 7.50
N THR A 87 -12.32 1.23 8.82
CA THR A 87 -13.50 1.54 9.64
C THR A 87 -13.44 2.90 10.33
N GLY A 88 -12.25 3.53 10.41
CA GLY A 88 -12.06 4.76 11.16
C GLY A 88 -12.12 4.55 12.69
N LEU A 89 -11.89 3.32 13.17
CA LEU A 89 -11.93 2.97 14.59
C LEU A 89 -10.54 2.53 15.08
N HIS A 90 -10.08 3.05 16.20
CA HIS A 90 -8.86 2.55 16.84
C HIS A 90 -9.07 1.15 17.45
N THR A 91 -8.01 0.42 17.79
CA THR A 91 -8.10 -0.98 18.24
C THR A 91 -8.95 -1.22 19.48
N GLY A 92 -9.17 -0.22 20.34
CA GLY A 92 -10.12 -0.32 21.46
C GLY A 92 -11.59 -0.46 21.04
N HIS A 93 -11.97 0.02 19.84
CA HIS A 93 -13.32 -0.04 19.28
C HIS A 93 -13.43 -0.90 18.02
N ALA A 94 -12.30 -1.23 17.35
CA ALA A 94 -12.29 -2.00 16.12
C ALA A 94 -12.77 -3.44 16.34
N TYR A 95 -13.37 -4.03 15.31
CA TYR A 95 -13.89 -5.40 15.32
C TYR A 95 -12.79 -6.46 15.27
N ILE A 96 -11.69 -6.17 14.57
CA ILE A 96 -10.53 -7.04 14.43
C ILE A 96 -9.39 -6.42 15.23
N ARG A 97 -8.86 -7.15 16.22
CA ARG A 97 -7.85 -6.65 17.15
C ARG A 97 -6.53 -7.42 17.09
N GLY A 98 -6.47 -8.50 16.32
CA GLY A 98 -5.31 -9.35 16.10
C GLY A 98 -5.32 -10.00 14.72
N ASN A 99 -4.25 -10.73 14.39
CA ASN A 99 -4.14 -11.48 13.13
C ASN A 99 -4.80 -12.86 13.21
N ASP A 100 -5.67 -13.11 14.18
CA ASP A 100 -6.24 -14.40 14.42
C ASP A 100 -7.10 -14.90 13.25
N GLU A 101 -6.86 -16.13 12.87
CA GLU A 101 -7.75 -16.95 12.05
C GLU A 101 -8.73 -17.68 12.96
N LEU A 102 -9.87 -18.12 12.43
CA LEU A 102 -10.89 -18.78 13.20
C LEU A 102 -10.67 -20.30 13.23
N PRO A 103 -9.96 -20.87 14.24
CA PRO A 103 -9.66 -22.30 14.28
C PRO A 103 -10.91 -23.18 14.41
N GLU A 104 -12.02 -22.64 14.92
CA GLU A 104 -13.31 -23.31 14.98
C GLU A 104 -13.91 -23.69 13.63
N ARG A 105 -13.39 -23.14 12.52
CA ARG A 105 -13.81 -23.50 11.15
C ARG A 105 -13.21 -24.84 10.68
N GLY A 106 -12.16 -25.34 11.33
CA GLY A 106 -11.48 -26.58 10.98
C GLY A 106 -9.96 -26.45 10.98
N ASP A 107 -9.27 -27.30 10.20
CA ASP A 107 -7.81 -27.33 10.14
C ASP A 107 -7.24 -26.21 9.26
N ILE A 108 -7.38 -24.97 9.74
CA ILE A 108 -6.89 -23.73 9.08
C ILE A 108 -5.36 -23.70 8.94
N GLY A 109 -4.65 -24.49 9.75
CA GLY A 109 -3.19 -24.65 9.68
C GLY A 109 -2.73 -25.54 8.54
N ASN A 110 -3.60 -26.36 8.00
CA ASN A 110 -3.30 -27.28 6.92
C ASN A 110 -3.51 -26.63 5.56
N TYR A 111 -2.41 -26.33 4.88
CA TYR A 111 -2.46 -25.63 3.61
C TYR A 111 -3.24 -26.40 2.52
N LEU A 112 -3.12 -27.73 2.48
CA LEU A 112 -3.88 -28.56 1.52
C LEU A 112 -5.37 -28.57 1.83
N ALA A 113 -5.76 -28.56 3.11
CA ALA A 113 -7.16 -28.42 3.50
C ALA A 113 -7.74 -27.07 3.05
N VAL A 114 -7.00 -25.98 3.27
CA VAL A 114 -7.39 -24.62 2.82
C VAL A 114 -7.51 -24.54 1.30
N LEU A 115 -6.64 -25.24 0.56
CA LEU A 115 -6.76 -25.30 -0.91
C LEU A 115 -8.01 -26.05 -1.33
N ALA A 116 -8.37 -27.12 -0.64
CA ALA A 116 -9.57 -27.93 -0.93
C ALA A 116 -10.87 -27.23 -0.51
N ASP A 117 -10.85 -26.52 0.62
CA ASP A 117 -12.01 -25.83 1.17
C ASP A 117 -11.67 -24.33 1.44
N SER A 118 -12.20 -23.47 0.58
CA SER A 118 -11.97 -22.02 0.69
C SER A 118 -12.60 -21.38 1.93
N THR A 119 -13.52 -22.04 2.62
CA THR A 119 -14.10 -21.52 3.86
C THR A 119 -13.12 -21.57 5.04
N LEU A 120 -12.05 -22.34 4.92
CA LEU A 120 -10.93 -22.37 5.88
C LEU A 120 -9.94 -21.22 5.68
N GLU A 121 -10.00 -20.52 4.54
CA GLU A 121 -9.10 -19.43 4.17
C GLU A 121 -9.52 -18.12 4.85
N GLY A 122 -8.58 -17.38 5.45
CA GLY A 122 -8.77 -15.99 5.86
C GLY A 122 -9.03 -15.78 7.35
N GLN A 123 -8.99 -14.50 7.70
CA GLN A 123 -9.03 -13.98 9.06
C GLN A 123 -10.47 -13.82 9.57
N ARG A 124 -10.59 -13.38 10.83
CA ARG A 124 -11.84 -13.00 11.47
C ARG A 124 -12.58 -11.95 10.64
N PRO A 125 -13.88 -12.11 10.37
CA PRO A 125 -14.64 -11.14 9.60
C PRO A 125 -15.15 -9.99 10.48
N MET A 126 -15.35 -8.83 9.85
CA MET A 126 -16.13 -7.74 10.42
C MET A 126 -17.63 -8.06 10.36
N PRO A 127 -18.45 -7.47 11.23
CA PRO A 127 -19.92 -7.61 11.19
C PRO A 127 -20.52 -7.15 9.86
N GLU A 128 -21.65 -7.75 9.49
CA GLU A 128 -22.42 -7.30 8.33
C GLU A 128 -22.87 -5.84 8.51
N GLY A 129 -22.85 -5.08 7.43
CA GLY A 129 -23.23 -3.66 7.45
C GLY A 129 -22.17 -2.71 8.05
N THR A 130 -20.97 -3.21 8.38
CA THR A 130 -19.86 -2.34 8.80
C THR A 130 -19.59 -1.30 7.72
N ILE A 131 -19.57 -0.03 8.12
CA ILE A 131 -19.18 1.07 7.23
C ILE A 131 -17.67 1.07 7.10
N THR A 132 -17.20 1.13 5.85
CA THR A 132 -15.79 1.21 5.50
C THR A 132 -15.52 2.43 4.62
N VAL A 133 -14.25 2.80 4.47
CA VAL A 133 -13.83 3.81 3.49
C VAL A 133 -14.44 3.53 2.11
N ALA A 134 -14.42 2.27 1.67
CA ALA A 134 -14.95 1.89 0.35
C ALA A 134 -16.47 2.06 0.27
N SER A 135 -17.22 1.59 1.28
CA SER A 135 -18.69 1.73 1.28
C SER A 135 -19.13 3.19 1.39
N LEU A 136 -18.38 4.01 2.12
CA LEU A 136 -18.60 5.45 2.24
C LEU A 136 -18.38 6.15 0.89
N LEU A 137 -17.25 5.91 0.24
CA LEU A 137 -16.93 6.50 -1.06
C LEU A 137 -17.87 6.00 -2.16
N LYS A 138 -18.30 4.73 -2.11
CA LYS A 138 -19.32 4.21 -3.01
C LYS A 138 -20.65 4.96 -2.88
N GLN A 139 -21.10 5.24 -1.64
CA GLN A 139 -22.27 6.07 -1.38
C GLN A 139 -22.09 7.50 -1.90
N ALA A 140 -20.87 8.02 -1.87
CA ALA A 140 -20.51 9.30 -2.49
C ALA A 140 -20.41 9.23 -4.02
N GLY A 141 -20.70 8.08 -4.66
CA GLY A 141 -20.74 7.92 -6.12
C GLY A 141 -19.41 7.56 -6.77
N TYR A 142 -18.44 7.09 -6.02
CA TYR A 142 -17.18 6.55 -6.55
C TYR A 142 -17.34 5.11 -7.04
N THR A 143 -16.66 4.77 -8.14
CA THR A 143 -16.40 3.37 -8.48
C THR A 143 -15.23 2.88 -7.65
N THR A 144 -15.35 1.73 -7.00
CA THR A 144 -14.39 1.28 -5.98
C THR A 144 -13.68 -0.01 -6.35
N GLY A 145 -12.36 -0.04 -6.22
CA GLY A 145 -11.53 -1.21 -6.49
C GLY A 145 -10.57 -1.52 -5.34
N CYS A 146 -10.35 -2.81 -5.09
CA CYS A 146 -9.32 -3.30 -4.18
C CYS A 146 -8.42 -4.29 -4.93
N VAL A 147 -7.12 -4.03 -4.96
CA VAL A 147 -6.14 -4.92 -5.59
C VAL A 147 -4.98 -5.19 -4.65
N GLY A 148 -4.87 -6.41 -4.14
CA GLY A 148 -3.83 -6.79 -3.20
C GLY A 148 -4.32 -7.71 -2.08
N THR A 149 -3.82 -7.51 -0.86
CA THR A 149 -4.09 -8.36 0.30
C THR A 149 -5.18 -7.78 1.18
N TRP A 150 -6.31 -8.51 1.33
CA TRP A 150 -7.48 -8.01 2.08
C TRP A 150 -7.34 -8.18 3.60
N CYS A 151 -7.17 -9.40 4.09
CA CYS A 151 -6.99 -9.77 5.51
C CYS A 151 -8.12 -9.38 6.49
N LEU A 152 -9.33 -9.10 6.01
CA LEU A 152 -10.46 -8.66 6.85
C LEU A 152 -11.69 -9.55 6.66
N GLY A 153 -11.49 -10.87 6.65
CA GLY A 153 -12.52 -11.87 6.45
C GLY A 153 -12.04 -13.03 5.59
N TYR A 154 -12.94 -13.96 5.31
CA TYR A 154 -12.70 -15.15 4.51
C TYR A 154 -13.75 -15.29 3.40
N PRO A 155 -13.50 -16.08 2.36
CA PRO A 155 -14.46 -16.30 1.28
C PRO A 155 -15.84 -16.71 1.78
N GLY A 156 -16.88 -15.99 1.36
CA GLY A 156 -18.27 -16.21 1.81
C GLY A 156 -18.65 -15.51 3.12
N SER A 157 -17.70 -14.97 3.89
CA SER A 157 -18.00 -14.26 5.15
C SER A 157 -18.78 -12.96 4.96
N SER A 158 -19.15 -12.31 6.09
CA SER A 158 -19.83 -11.00 6.11
C SER A 158 -18.96 -9.87 5.54
N SER A 159 -17.63 -10.00 5.55
CA SER A 159 -16.71 -8.92 5.20
C SER A 159 -15.75 -9.26 4.07
N THR A 160 -16.22 -9.95 3.02
CA THR A 160 -15.47 -9.99 1.75
C THR A 160 -15.33 -8.58 1.16
N PRO A 161 -14.31 -8.28 0.34
CA PRO A 161 -14.14 -6.95 -0.24
C PRO A 161 -15.40 -6.41 -0.91
N ARG A 162 -16.13 -7.25 -1.65
CA ARG A 162 -17.37 -6.89 -2.32
C ARG A 162 -18.48 -6.47 -1.36
N LYS A 163 -18.64 -7.19 -0.26
CA LYS A 163 -19.62 -6.85 0.79
C LYS A 163 -19.23 -5.60 1.59
N MET A 164 -17.95 -5.29 1.62
CA MET A 164 -17.42 -4.10 2.30
C MET A 164 -17.35 -2.85 1.42
N GLY A 165 -17.97 -2.88 0.23
CA GLY A 165 -18.17 -1.70 -0.60
C GLY A 165 -17.30 -1.61 -1.85
N PHE A 166 -16.45 -2.59 -2.14
CA PHE A 166 -15.68 -2.61 -3.38
C PHE A 166 -16.48 -3.19 -4.55
N ASP A 167 -16.45 -2.52 -5.70
CA ASP A 167 -17.04 -3.02 -6.96
C ASP A 167 -16.17 -4.07 -7.64
N PHE A 168 -14.86 -4.02 -7.38
CA PHE A 168 -13.87 -4.93 -7.93
C PHE A 168 -12.87 -5.35 -6.87
N PHE A 169 -12.48 -6.64 -6.90
CA PHE A 169 -11.41 -7.19 -6.07
C PHE A 169 -10.52 -8.12 -6.89
N TYR A 170 -9.19 -7.98 -6.71
CA TYR A 170 -8.20 -8.93 -7.21
C TYR A 170 -7.05 -9.08 -6.22
N GLY A 171 -6.76 -10.31 -5.77
CA GLY A 171 -5.65 -10.56 -4.85
C GLY A 171 -5.86 -11.69 -3.87
N TYR A 172 -5.31 -11.54 -2.67
CA TYR A 172 -5.40 -12.51 -1.58
C TYR A 172 -6.51 -12.13 -0.61
N HIS A 173 -7.36 -13.10 -0.25
CA HIS A 173 -8.27 -12.94 0.89
C HIS A 173 -7.52 -13.11 2.21
N CYS A 174 -6.57 -14.03 2.24
CA CYS A 174 -5.90 -14.53 3.41
C CYS A 174 -4.43 -14.12 3.45
N GLN A 175 -3.98 -13.64 4.60
CA GLN A 175 -2.59 -13.33 4.86
C GLN A 175 -1.66 -14.54 4.67
N ARG A 176 -2.06 -15.73 5.10
CA ARG A 176 -1.27 -16.97 4.96
C ARG A 176 -0.96 -17.32 3.51
N GLN A 177 -1.88 -17.06 2.59
CA GLN A 177 -1.64 -17.29 1.17
C GLN A 177 -0.73 -16.22 0.54
N ALA A 178 -0.72 -15.02 1.09
CA ALA A 178 0.24 -13.99 0.71
C ALA A 178 1.69 -14.31 1.18
N HIS A 179 1.89 -15.40 1.94
CA HIS A 179 3.22 -15.94 2.24
C HIS A 179 3.82 -16.76 1.09
N ASP A 180 3.33 -16.58 -0.13
CA ASP A 180 3.91 -17.05 -1.38
C ASP A 180 3.59 -16.04 -2.49
N TYR A 181 4.62 -15.47 -3.10
CA TYR A 181 4.47 -14.53 -4.21
C TYR A 181 4.26 -15.22 -5.57
N TYR A 182 4.33 -16.55 -5.58
CA TYR A 182 3.96 -17.40 -6.71
C TYR A 182 2.82 -18.36 -6.33
N PRO A 183 1.66 -17.84 -5.88
CA PRO A 183 0.57 -18.66 -5.35
C PRO A 183 -0.06 -19.51 -6.45
N PRO A 184 -0.74 -20.62 -6.10
CA PRO A 184 -1.45 -21.46 -7.07
C PRO A 184 -2.71 -20.77 -7.63
N PHE A 185 -3.24 -19.76 -6.97
CA PHE A 185 -4.36 -18.94 -7.43
C PHE A 185 -4.37 -17.57 -6.75
N LEU A 186 -5.08 -16.63 -7.36
CA LEU A 186 -5.54 -15.39 -6.75
C LEU A 186 -7.07 -15.32 -6.84
N TRP A 187 -7.67 -14.46 -6.06
CA TRP A 187 -9.10 -14.22 -6.12
C TRP A 187 -9.42 -13.08 -7.08
N ARG A 188 -10.37 -13.33 -7.98
CA ARG A 188 -11.03 -12.29 -8.78
C ARG A 188 -12.48 -12.19 -8.32
N ASN A 189 -12.81 -11.16 -7.58
CA ASN A 189 -14.08 -11.04 -6.85
C ASN A 189 -14.33 -12.25 -5.95
N GLU A 190 -15.33 -13.08 -6.22
CA GLU A 190 -15.69 -14.27 -5.44
C GLU A 190 -15.14 -15.59 -6.03
N HIS A 191 -14.29 -15.53 -7.07
CA HIS A 191 -13.80 -16.72 -7.76
C HIS A 191 -12.27 -16.83 -7.69
N ARG A 192 -11.78 -18.05 -7.52
CA ARG A 192 -10.36 -18.38 -7.64
C ARG A 192 -9.94 -18.37 -9.11
N GLU A 193 -8.95 -17.56 -9.44
CA GLU A 193 -8.26 -17.56 -10.72
C GLU A 193 -6.97 -18.36 -10.55
N TYR A 194 -6.94 -19.60 -11.09
CA TYR A 194 -5.81 -20.50 -10.97
C TYR A 194 -4.65 -20.07 -11.84
N LEU A 195 -3.45 -20.11 -11.27
CA LEU A 195 -2.19 -19.70 -11.91
C LEU A 195 -1.34 -20.93 -12.22
N PRO A 196 -0.50 -20.88 -13.28
CA PRO A 196 0.37 -22.00 -13.67
C PRO A 196 1.62 -22.10 -12.78
N ASN A 197 1.46 -21.88 -11.49
CA ASN A 197 2.52 -21.93 -10.50
C ASN A 197 2.65 -23.31 -9.85
N ARG A 198 3.84 -23.59 -9.35
CA ARG A 198 4.05 -24.79 -8.52
C ARG A 198 3.31 -24.64 -7.20
N LEU A 199 2.80 -25.74 -6.69
CA LEU A 199 2.24 -25.75 -5.35
C LEU A 199 3.38 -25.91 -4.35
N LEU A 200 3.60 -24.90 -3.52
CA LEU A 200 4.52 -24.95 -2.39
C LEU A 200 3.73 -24.70 -1.11
N SER A 201 4.09 -25.39 -0.04
CA SER A 201 3.55 -25.07 1.27
C SER A 201 4.24 -23.80 1.81
N PRO A 202 3.51 -22.83 2.35
CA PRO A 202 4.13 -21.75 3.12
C PRO A 202 5.07 -22.35 4.18
N ASN A 203 6.23 -21.75 4.40
CA ASN A 203 7.31 -22.27 5.26
C ASN A 203 8.04 -23.52 4.71
N GLN A 204 8.04 -23.74 3.40
CA GLN A 204 8.92 -24.74 2.78
C GLN A 204 10.37 -24.50 3.23
N LYS A 205 10.98 -25.52 3.84
CA LYS A 205 12.37 -25.44 4.32
C LYS A 205 13.37 -25.69 3.22
N PHE A 206 14.59 -25.20 3.46
CA PHE A 206 15.74 -25.48 2.60
C PHE A 206 16.08 -26.99 2.63
N ASP A 207 16.44 -27.55 1.47
CA ASP A 207 16.92 -28.92 1.37
C ASP A 207 18.32 -29.03 2.00
N ALA A 208 18.43 -29.74 3.10
CA ALA A 208 19.71 -29.92 3.82
C ALA A 208 20.80 -30.62 3.02
N THR A 209 20.48 -31.25 1.89
CA THR A 209 21.43 -31.92 0.99
C THR A 209 21.98 -30.97 -0.10
N ALA A 210 21.32 -29.80 -0.29
CA ALA A 210 21.72 -28.81 -1.27
C ALA A 210 22.80 -27.87 -0.70
N ASP A 211 23.62 -27.29 -1.59
CA ASP A 211 24.60 -26.28 -1.20
C ASP A 211 23.90 -24.93 -0.97
N PRO A 212 23.89 -24.39 0.27
CA PRO A 212 23.17 -23.16 0.59
C PRO A 212 23.80 -21.89 -0.06
N ASN A 213 25.03 -21.99 -0.57
CA ASN A 213 25.71 -20.86 -1.22
C ASN A 213 25.47 -20.81 -2.74
N LYS A 214 24.79 -21.81 -3.30
CA LYS A 214 24.46 -21.84 -4.73
C LYS A 214 23.08 -21.27 -4.98
N LYS A 215 22.95 -20.36 -5.96
CA LYS A 215 21.67 -19.76 -6.38
C LYS A 215 20.69 -20.83 -6.87
N GLU A 216 21.20 -21.82 -7.58
CA GLU A 216 20.41 -22.94 -8.14
C GLU A 216 19.63 -23.71 -7.07
N SER A 217 20.15 -23.75 -5.84
CA SER A 217 19.50 -24.42 -4.71
C SER A 217 18.18 -23.75 -4.27
N TYR A 218 17.86 -22.56 -4.78
CA TYR A 218 16.67 -21.77 -4.46
C TYR A 218 15.71 -21.62 -5.65
N GLU A 219 16.05 -22.13 -6.84
CA GLU A 219 15.22 -21.99 -8.05
C GLU A 219 13.83 -22.64 -7.92
N PHE A 220 13.67 -23.60 -7.02
CA PHE A 220 12.37 -24.22 -6.76
C PHE A 220 11.34 -23.24 -6.17
N LEU A 221 11.77 -22.12 -5.60
CA LEU A 221 10.93 -21.07 -5.03
C LEU A 221 10.42 -20.06 -6.08
N VAL A 222 10.94 -20.13 -7.30
CA VAL A 222 10.52 -19.26 -8.42
C VAL A 222 9.59 -20.05 -9.33
N SER A 223 8.49 -19.44 -9.75
CA SER A 223 7.53 -20.04 -10.66
C SER A 223 7.16 -19.09 -11.80
N LYS A 224 6.04 -19.30 -12.48
CA LYS A 224 5.73 -18.62 -13.76
C LYS A 224 5.07 -17.26 -13.58
N SER A 225 4.20 -17.13 -12.58
CA SER A 225 3.34 -15.94 -12.43
C SER A 225 3.57 -15.31 -11.07
N TYR A 226 4.25 -14.17 -11.05
CA TYR A 226 4.56 -13.39 -9.86
C TYR A 226 3.35 -12.52 -9.50
N ALA A 227 2.75 -12.75 -8.33
CA ALA A 227 1.49 -12.10 -7.94
C ALA A 227 1.51 -10.57 -7.95
N PRO A 228 2.58 -9.87 -7.47
CA PRO A 228 2.61 -8.41 -7.55
C PRO A 228 2.61 -7.85 -8.97
N GLU A 229 3.15 -8.59 -9.95
CA GLU A 229 3.08 -8.19 -11.37
C GLU A 229 1.66 -8.30 -11.92
N LEU A 230 0.95 -9.39 -11.58
CA LEU A 230 -0.46 -9.56 -11.94
C LEU A 230 -1.33 -8.49 -11.27
N MET A 231 -1.05 -8.15 -10.01
CA MET A 231 -1.73 -7.08 -9.29
C MET A 231 -1.49 -5.72 -9.94
N LEU A 232 -0.26 -5.40 -10.33
CA LEU A 232 0.04 -4.17 -11.07
C LEU A 232 -0.79 -4.09 -12.37
N HIS A 233 -0.86 -5.18 -13.12
CA HIS A 233 -1.68 -5.25 -14.34
C HIS A 233 -3.15 -4.90 -14.05
N GLU A 234 -3.73 -5.42 -12.97
CA GLU A 234 -5.12 -5.12 -12.60
C GLU A 234 -5.30 -3.68 -12.07
N VAL A 235 -4.32 -3.13 -11.33
CA VAL A 235 -4.28 -1.71 -10.92
C VAL A 235 -4.35 -0.81 -12.15
N LEU A 236 -3.45 -1.02 -13.12
CA LEU A 236 -3.41 -0.23 -14.35
C LEU A 236 -4.67 -0.41 -15.22
N SER A 237 -5.20 -1.63 -15.29
CA SER A 237 -6.43 -1.93 -16.00
C SER A 237 -7.65 -1.28 -15.35
N PHE A 238 -7.72 -1.26 -14.01
CA PHE A 238 -8.80 -0.59 -13.27
C PHE A 238 -8.80 0.91 -13.56
N VAL A 239 -7.65 1.58 -13.48
CA VAL A 239 -7.50 3.00 -13.79
C VAL A 239 -7.95 3.30 -15.23
N LYS A 240 -7.48 2.54 -16.22
CA LYS A 240 -7.87 2.71 -17.64
C LYS A 240 -9.38 2.60 -17.85
N ARG A 241 -10.02 1.64 -17.20
CA ARG A 241 -11.48 1.38 -17.34
C ARG A 241 -12.33 2.46 -16.67
N HIS A 242 -11.84 3.12 -15.63
CA HIS A 242 -12.65 4.02 -14.82
C HIS A 242 -12.21 5.50 -14.87
N LYS A 243 -11.27 5.86 -15.74
CA LYS A 243 -10.69 7.22 -15.85
C LYS A 243 -11.70 8.35 -16.14
N GLU A 244 -12.90 8.01 -16.65
CA GLU A 244 -13.93 8.99 -17.00
C GLU A 244 -14.88 9.34 -15.83
N ARG A 245 -14.72 8.69 -14.68
CA ARG A 245 -15.57 8.88 -13.48
C ARG A 245 -14.70 8.87 -12.22
N PRO A 246 -15.11 9.55 -11.16
CA PRO A 246 -14.40 9.43 -9.88
C PRO A 246 -14.31 7.97 -9.43
N PHE A 247 -13.11 7.54 -9.09
CA PHE A 247 -12.87 6.21 -8.56
C PHE A 247 -12.04 6.24 -7.28
N PHE A 248 -12.23 5.23 -6.45
CA PHE A 248 -11.38 4.91 -5.32
C PHE A 248 -10.69 3.57 -5.57
N LEU A 249 -9.39 3.60 -5.63
CA LEU A 249 -8.54 2.41 -5.72
C LEU A 249 -7.76 2.22 -4.42
N TYR A 250 -8.07 1.17 -3.69
CA TYR A 250 -7.28 0.69 -2.57
C TYR A 250 -6.32 -0.39 -3.09
N TRP A 251 -5.04 -0.12 -2.99
CA TRP A 251 -3.98 -1.02 -3.43
C TRP A 251 -3.11 -1.48 -2.25
N PRO A 252 -3.59 -2.44 -1.44
CA PRO A 252 -2.81 -3.07 -0.38
C PRO A 252 -1.85 -4.10 -0.99
N THR A 253 -0.70 -3.62 -1.49
CA THR A 253 0.32 -4.51 -2.05
C THR A 253 0.88 -5.45 -0.96
N PRO A 254 1.19 -6.73 -1.28
CA PRO A 254 1.84 -7.63 -0.31
C PRO A 254 3.32 -7.29 -0.06
N ILE A 255 3.91 -6.35 -0.78
CA ILE A 255 5.31 -5.95 -0.67
C ILE A 255 5.49 -4.94 0.48
N ALA A 256 6.50 -5.11 1.35
CA ALA A 256 7.60 -6.08 1.33
C ALA A 256 7.47 -7.18 2.39
N HIS A 257 6.25 -7.65 2.68
CA HIS A 257 6.07 -8.76 3.63
C HIS A 257 6.86 -10.00 3.16
N VAL A 258 7.41 -10.74 4.11
CA VAL A 258 8.08 -12.02 3.83
C VAL A 258 7.09 -13.08 3.30
N PRO A 259 7.52 -14.03 2.45
CA PRO A 259 8.90 -14.43 2.15
C PRO A 259 9.61 -13.46 1.20
N LEU A 260 10.94 -13.52 1.23
CA LEU A 260 11.79 -12.70 0.38
C LEU A 260 11.80 -13.23 -1.05
N GLN A 261 10.96 -12.66 -1.90
CA GLN A 261 10.82 -12.98 -3.32
C GLN A 261 10.66 -11.71 -4.13
N ALA A 262 11.51 -11.50 -5.13
CA ALA A 262 11.50 -10.31 -5.99
C ALA A 262 11.87 -10.67 -7.43
N PRO A 263 11.62 -9.80 -8.41
CA PRO A 263 12.12 -9.99 -9.76
C PRO A 263 13.65 -10.08 -9.80
N GLN A 264 14.17 -11.07 -10.53
CA GLN A 264 15.61 -11.41 -10.53
C GLN A 264 16.50 -10.21 -10.88
N ARG A 265 16.08 -9.34 -11.82
CA ARG A 265 16.83 -8.15 -12.22
C ARG A 265 17.13 -7.20 -11.06
N TRP A 266 16.18 -7.05 -10.13
CA TRP A 266 16.36 -6.22 -8.94
C TRP A 266 17.23 -6.93 -7.89
N ILE A 267 17.11 -8.26 -7.74
CA ILE A 267 18.00 -9.04 -6.87
C ILE A 267 19.44 -8.90 -7.38
N ASP A 268 19.69 -9.10 -8.68
CA ASP A 268 21.02 -9.00 -9.29
C ASP A 268 21.61 -7.59 -9.13
N TYR A 269 20.78 -6.54 -9.24
CA TYR A 269 21.20 -5.17 -8.98
C TYR A 269 21.72 -4.99 -7.55
N TYR A 270 20.98 -5.46 -6.55
CA TYR A 270 21.38 -5.31 -5.15
C TYR A 270 22.47 -6.28 -4.72
N VAL A 271 22.56 -7.45 -5.30
CA VAL A 271 23.73 -8.34 -5.11
C VAL A 271 25.01 -7.65 -5.58
N LYS A 272 24.97 -6.98 -6.73
CA LYS A 272 26.12 -6.18 -7.21
C LYS A 272 26.44 -5.02 -6.27
N LYS A 273 25.43 -4.39 -5.67
CA LYS A 273 25.59 -3.22 -4.78
C LYS A 273 26.10 -3.62 -3.38
N PHE A 274 25.61 -4.72 -2.82
CA PHE A 274 25.89 -5.15 -1.44
C PHE A 274 27.00 -6.20 -1.33
N GLY A 275 27.30 -6.90 -2.41
CA GLY A 275 28.20 -8.05 -2.41
C GLY A 275 27.53 -9.35 -2.00
N ASP A 276 28.33 -10.38 -1.75
CA ASP A 276 27.85 -11.67 -1.27
C ASP A 276 27.46 -11.60 0.21
N GLU A 277 26.49 -12.42 0.61
CA GLU A 277 25.96 -12.45 1.96
C GLU A 277 25.55 -13.87 2.39
N SER A 278 25.44 -14.09 3.69
CA SER A 278 24.98 -15.36 4.25
C SER A 278 23.53 -15.61 3.88
N PRO A 279 23.20 -16.82 3.39
CA PRO A 279 21.83 -17.16 3.06
C PRO A 279 20.94 -17.31 4.31
N TYR A 280 19.64 -17.07 4.12
CA TYR A 280 18.61 -17.44 5.07
C TYR A 280 18.05 -18.82 4.73
N LEU A 281 18.02 -19.75 5.69
CA LEU A 281 17.67 -21.14 5.45
C LEU A 281 16.24 -21.53 5.88
N GLY A 282 15.42 -20.54 6.27
CA GLY A 282 14.04 -20.77 6.71
C GLY A 282 13.90 -21.20 8.18
N ASP A 283 14.94 -20.98 9.01
CA ASP A 283 14.97 -21.38 10.43
C ASP A 283 13.98 -20.57 11.30
N LYS A 284 13.61 -19.36 10.87
CA LYS A 284 12.64 -18.48 11.53
C LYS A 284 11.30 -18.35 10.77
N GLY A 285 10.91 -19.41 10.07
CA GLY A 285 9.71 -19.42 9.23
C GLY A 285 9.91 -18.77 7.85
N TYR A 286 8.92 -18.92 6.99
CA TYR A 286 8.94 -18.49 5.59
C TYR A 286 9.96 -19.24 4.72
N PHE A 287 10.00 -18.93 3.45
CA PHE A 287 10.92 -19.57 2.50
C PHE A 287 12.39 -19.17 2.75
N PRO A 288 13.33 -20.07 2.49
CA PRO A 288 14.75 -19.74 2.45
C PRO A 288 15.05 -18.71 1.34
N CYS A 289 16.13 -17.95 1.50
CA CYS A 289 16.56 -16.94 0.53
C CYS A 289 18.08 -16.90 0.44
N ARG A 290 18.62 -16.94 -0.81
CA ARG A 290 20.08 -16.92 -1.02
C ARG A 290 20.70 -15.57 -0.64
N TYR A 291 20.02 -14.47 -0.96
CA TYR A 291 20.50 -13.10 -0.76
C TYR A 291 19.44 -12.27 -0.02
N PRO A 292 19.27 -12.47 1.30
CA PRO A 292 18.14 -11.89 2.02
C PRO A 292 18.12 -10.35 2.03
N LYS A 293 19.27 -9.69 2.21
CA LYS A 293 19.33 -8.21 2.16
C LYS A 293 19.07 -7.70 0.75
N ALA A 294 19.75 -8.28 -0.25
CA ALA A 294 19.56 -7.88 -1.64
C ALA A 294 18.11 -8.08 -2.08
N THR A 295 17.47 -9.18 -1.67
CA THR A 295 16.07 -9.46 -2.04
C THR A 295 15.09 -8.53 -1.33
N TYR A 296 15.28 -8.20 -0.06
CA TYR A 296 14.45 -7.20 0.62
C TYR A 296 14.51 -5.83 -0.08
N ALA A 297 15.72 -5.34 -0.35
CA ALA A 297 15.90 -4.09 -1.07
C ALA A 297 15.27 -4.15 -2.48
N ALA A 298 15.41 -5.29 -3.17
CA ALA A 298 14.80 -5.54 -4.46
C ALA A 298 13.27 -5.48 -4.42
N MET A 299 12.64 -6.03 -3.38
CA MET A 299 11.18 -5.95 -3.17
C MET A 299 10.73 -4.50 -3.04
N VAL A 300 11.36 -3.72 -2.17
CA VAL A 300 11.00 -2.31 -1.93
C VAL A 300 11.18 -1.47 -3.20
N SER A 301 12.30 -1.61 -3.91
CA SER A 301 12.54 -0.88 -5.17
C SER A 301 11.61 -1.33 -6.30
N TYR A 302 11.20 -2.60 -6.33
CA TYR A 302 10.20 -3.06 -7.29
C TYR A 302 8.81 -2.49 -7.00
N MET A 303 8.42 -2.36 -5.74
CA MET A 303 7.20 -1.64 -5.36
C MET A 303 7.26 -0.18 -5.81
N ASP A 304 8.37 0.49 -5.58
CA ASP A 304 8.57 1.88 -6.05
C ASP A 304 8.46 2.00 -7.57
N GLU A 305 9.03 1.06 -8.33
CA GLU A 305 8.87 0.99 -9.78
C GLU A 305 7.41 0.85 -10.20
N GLN A 306 6.64 0.00 -9.49
CA GLN A 306 5.21 -0.18 -9.74
C GLN A 306 4.42 1.12 -9.49
N VAL A 307 4.77 1.87 -8.45
CA VAL A 307 4.20 3.21 -8.20
C VAL A 307 4.53 4.16 -9.35
N GLY A 308 5.75 4.10 -9.86
CA GLY A 308 6.15 4.85 -11.05
C GLY A 308 5.29 4.54 -12.27
N CYS A 309 5.05 3.25 -12.55
CA CYS A 309 4.16 2.82 -13.65
C CYS A 309 2.74 3.37 -13.50
N LEU A 310 2.20 3.37 -12.28
CA LEU A 310 0.88 3.94 -12.00
C LEU A 310 0.86 5.45 -12.26
N VAL A 311 1.84 6.19 -11.76
CA VAL A 311 1.93 7.66 -11.94
C VAL A 311 2.03 8.02 -13.41
N GLU A 312 2.85 7.33 -14.19
CA GLU A 312 2.95 7.56 -15.63
C GLU A 312 1.61 7.28 -16.34
N LEU A 313 0.93 6.18 -16.00
CA LEU A 313 -0.40 5.92 -16.56
C LEU A 313 -1.42 7.02 -16.24
N LEU A 314 -1.42 7.56 -15.02
CA LEU A 314 -2.33 8.66 -14.66
C LEU A 314 -2.07 9.91 -15.52
N LYS A 315 -0.80 10.21 -15.83
CA LYS A 315 -0.40 11.29 -16.73
C LYS A 315 -0.84 11.01 -18.18
N GLU A 316 -0.58 9.81 -18.69
CA GLU A 316 -1.02 9.38 -20.03
C GLU A 316 -2.54 9.47 -20.19
N CYS A 317 -3.30 9.13 -19.15
CA CYS A 317 -4.76 9.25 -19.13
C CYS A 317 -5.27 10.69 -18.94
N GLY A 318 -4.39 11.66 -18.64
CA GLY A 318 -4.76 13.06 -18.40
C GLY A 318 -5.54 13.29 -17.10
N ILE A 319 -5.39 12.40 -16.11
CA ILE A 319 -6.13 12.45 -14.84
C ILE A 319 -5.21 12.63 -13.62
N TYR A 320 -3.89 12.71 -13.80
CA TYR A 320 -2.92 12.87 -12.73
C TYR A 320 -3.20 14.08 -11.84
N GLU A 321 -3.52 15.22 -12.44
CA GLU A 321 -3.77 16.48 -11.72
C GLU A 321 -5.03 16.39 -10.82
N ASN A 322 -6.04 15.61 -11.24
CA ASN A 322 -7.26 15.39 -10.46
C ASN A 322 -7.25 14.06 -9.70
N THR A 323 -6.08 13.59 -9.31
CA THR A 323 -5.94 12.34 -8.53
C THR A 323 -5.19 12.61 -7.23
N LEU A 324 -5.85 12.29 -6.11
CA LEU A 324 -5.25 12.23 -4.78
C LEU A 324 -4.57 10.88 -4.61
N ILE A 325 -3.27 10.86 -4.36
CA ILE A 325 -2.48 9.66 -4.12
C ILE A 325 -1.99 9.68 -2.68
N LEU A 326 -2.31 8.64 -1.92
CA LEU A 326 -1.81 8.41 -0.57
C LEU A 326 -0.96 7.13 -0.58
N PHE A 327 0.18 7.17 0.08
CA PHE A 327 1.04 6.02 0.31
C PHE A 327 1.34 5.89 1.80
N SER A 328 1.19 4.68 2.35
CA SER A 328 1.60 4.36 3.72
C SER A 328 1.96 2.87 3.85
N SER A 329 2.30 2.41 5.05
CA SER A 329 2.53 1.00 5.41
C SER A 329 1.57 0.56 6.50
N ASP A 330 1.14 -0.70 6.49
CA ASP A 330 0.15 -1.19 7.46
C ASP A 330 0.72 -1.39 8.87
N ASP A 331 2.02 -1.60 9.00
CA ASP A 331 2.77 -1.60 10.27
C ASP A 331 4.27 -1.35 10.03
N GLY A 332 5.08 -1.41 11.08
CA GLY A 332 6.53 -1.24 11.01
C GLY A 332 7.26 -2.47 10.49
N PRO A 333 8.59 -2.39 10.32
CA PRO A 333 9.38 -3.40 9.63
C PRO A 333 9.44 -4.71 10.40
N THR A 334 9.35 -5.81 9.66
CA THR A 334 9.50 -7.16 10.21
C THR A 334 10.96 -7.49 10.54
N HIS A 335 11.15 -8.44 11.47
CA HIS A 335 12.43 -9.04 11.81
C HIS A 335 12.46 -10.55 11.50
N ASN A 336 11.43 -11.06 10.81
CA ASN A 336 11.26 -12.48 10.44
C ASN A 336 11.77 -12.76 9.02
N GLY A 337 11.77 -14.03 8.64
CA GLY A 337 11.95 -14.47 7.26
C GLY A 337 13.27 -14.05 6.59
N GLY A 338 14.32 -13.77 7.36
CA GLY A 338 15.62 -13.35 6.85
C GLY A 338 15.81 -11.83 6.73
N VAL A 339 14.79 -11.02 7.03
CA VAL A 339 14.91 -9.55 7.01
C VAL A 339 15.83 -9.07 8.13
N ASN A 340 16.73 -8.17 7.78
CA ASN A 340 17.64 -7.49 8.71
C ASN A 340 17.27 -6.00 8.80
N ALA A 341 16.15 -5.71 9.44
CA ALA A 341 15.64 -4.35 9.58
C ALA A 341 16.63 -3.37 10.25
N PRO A 342 17.41 -3.76 11.30
CA PRO A 342 18.43 -2.90 11.85
C PRO A 342 19.54 -2.53 10.85
N TRP A 343 19.96 -3.45 9.99
CA TRP A 343 20.99 -3.15 8.99
C TRP A 343 20.54 -2.12 7.95
N PHE A 344 19.24 -2.09 7.64
CA PHE A 344 18.63 -1.10 6.75
C PHE A 344 18.26 0.20 7.43
N ASP A 345 18.32 0.28 8.76
CA ASP A 345 17.73 1.38 9.54
C ASP A 345 16.23 1.53 9.21
N SER A 346 15.54 0.38 9.01
CA SER A 346 14.16 0.35 8.47
C SER A 346 13.15 1.13 9.31
N ALA A 347 13.33 1.25 10.62
CA ALA A 347 12.49 2.11 11.46
C ALA A 347 13.00 3.56 11.56
N GLY A 348 14.03 3.95 10.78
CA GLY A 348 14.64 5.26 10.82
C GLY A 348 15.26 5.57 12.19
N PRO A 349 14.89 6.70 12.85
CA PRO A 349 15.43 7.05 14.15
C PRO A 349 14.93 6.17 15.30
N PHE A 350 14.01 5.26 15.02
CA PHE A 350 13.41 4.36 16.00
C PHE A 350 14.10 2.98 15.95
N LYS A 351 13.80 2.13 16.92
CA LYS A 351 14.34 0.78 16.98
C LYS A 351 13.48 -0.19 16.18
N SER A 352 14.12 -1.13 15.47
CA SER A 352 13.47 -2.15 14.64
C SER A 352 13.81 -3.59 15.04
N GLU A 353 14.59 -3.81 16.10
CA GLU A 353 14.90 -5.14 16.62
C GLU A 353 13.64 -5.84 17.16
N LYS A 354 13.73 -7.15 17.35
CA LYS A 354 12.63 -7.94 17.96
C LYS A 354 12.11 -7.27 19.23
N GLY A 355 10.78 -7.04 19.27
CA GLY A 355 10.10 -6.34 20.36
C GLY A 355 10.11 -4.80 20.25
N TRP A 356 10.62 -4.24 19.14
CA TRP A 356 10.60 -2.80 18.86
C TRP A 356 9.98 -2.45 17.50
N GLY A 357 10.13 -3.31 16.47
CA GLY A 357 9.49 -3.22 15.17
C GLY A 357 8.10 -3.86 15.16
N LYS A 358 7.76 -4.53 14.06
CA LYS A 358 6.48 -5.24 13.88
C LYS A 358 6.13 -6.09 15.11
N GLY A 359 4.84 -6.06 15.52
CA GLY A 359 4.34 -6.73 16.72
C GLY A 359 4.55 -5.94 18.01
N SER A 360 5.04 -4.71 17.94
CA SER A 360 5.27 -3.83 19.10
C SER A 360 4.52 -2.51 18.96
N LEU A 361 3.80 -2.09 20.00
CA LEU A 361 3.12 -0.78 20.05
C LEU A 361 4.10 0.39 20.33
N ARG A 362 5.39 0.19 20.13
CA ARG A 362 6.40 1.25 20.17
C ARG A 362 6.52 1.93 18.81
N GLU A 363 7.19 3.09 18.79
CA GLU A 363 7.39 3.90 17.57
C GLU A 363 7.84 3.08 16.36
N GLY A 364 8.82 2.17 16.53
CA GLY A 364 9.32 1.35 15.43
C GLY A 364 8.31 0.36 14.86
N GLY A 365 7.26 0.01 15.62
CA GLY A 365 6.24 -0.94 15.18
C GLY A 365 4.96 -0.30 14.63
N ILE A 366 4.66 0.95 15.01
CA ILE A 366 3.41 1.61 14.61
C ILE A 366 3.60 2.94 13.89
N ARG A 367 4.76 3.59 13.97
CA ARG A 367 5.03 4.81 13.22
C ARG A 367 5.51 4.46 11.83
N VAL A 368 4.73 4.86 10.83
CA VAL A 368 4.88 4.42 9.43
C VAL A 368 5.04 5.63 8.51
N PRO A 369 5.65 5.46 7.33
CA PRO A 369 5.71 6.55 6.36
C PRO A 369 4.31 6.92 5.87
N MET A 370 4.08 8.20 5.60
CA MET A 370 2.88 8.70 4.94
C MET A 370 3.26 9.79 3.95
N ILE A 371 2.93 9.57 2.68
CA ILE A 371 3.10 10.53 1.58
C ILE A 371 1.72 10.81 1.01
N VAL A 372 1.38 12.08 0.86
CA VAL A 372 0.13 12.51 0.20
C VAL A 372 0.46 13.45 -0.94
N HIS A 373 0.04 13.09 -2.14
CA HIS A 373 0.19 13.90 -3.33
C HIS A 373 -1.18 14.24 -3.93
N TRP A 374 -1.40 15.53 -4.19
CA TRP A 374 -2.53 16.02 -4.95
C TRP A 374 -2.11 17.31 -5.65
N HIS A 375 -1.99 17.24 -6.95
CA HIS A 375 -1.44 18.32 -7.77
C HIS A 375 -2.19 19.64 -7.51
N ASP A 376 -1.45 20.73 -7.31
CA ASP A 376 -1.94 22.09 -7.03
C ASP A 376 -2.90 22.23 -5.83
N GLN A 377 -3.24 21.15 -5.16
CA GLN A 377 -4.09 21.15 -3.96
C GLN A 377 -3.27 21.07 -2.67
N ILE A 378 -2.08 20.50 -2.75
CA ILE A 378 -1.12 20.35 -1.65
C ILE A 378 0.16 21.08 -2.03
N THR A 379 0.71 21.87 -1.10
CA THR A 379 2.00 22.56 -1.31
C THR A 379 3.11 21.54 -1.55
N ALA A 380 3.75 21.59 -2.70
CA ALA A 380 4.81 20.68 -3.08
C ALA A 380 6.01 20.76 -2.12
N GLY A 381 6.53 19.58 -1.73
CA GLY A 381 7.66 19.43 -0.81
C GLY A 381 7.36 19.82 0.64
N SER A 382 6.09 19.98 0.99
CA SER A 382 5.70 20.29 2.37
C SER A 382 5.93 19.09 3.30
N VAL A 383 6.19 19.42 4.58
CA VAL A 383 6.38 18.43 5.65
C VAL A 383 5.42 18.79 6.76
N SER A 384 4.65 17.81 7.23
CA SER A 384 3.73 17.96 8.34
C SER A 384 4.20 17.15 9.55
N ASP A 385 4.17 17.76 10.72
CA ASP A 385 4.36 17.11 12.02
C ASP A 385 3.04 16.86 12.75
N HIS A 386 1.90 17.05 12.05
CA HIS A 386 0.59 16.72 12.60
C HIS A 386 0.52 15.23 12.96
N ILE A 387 0.10 14.97 14.19
CA ILE A 387 -0.06 13.60 14.71
C ILE A 387 -1.41 13.08 14.22
N CYS A 388 -1.36 12.04 13.38
CA CYS A 388 -2.54 11.37 12.85
C CYS A 388 -2.33 9.86 12.72
N ALA A 389 -3.41 9.11 12.64
CA ALA A 389 -3.39 7.66 12.57
C ALA A 389 -4.35 7.12 11.51
N PHE A 390 -4.32 5.81 11.28
CA PHE A 390 -5.13 5.16 10.26
C PHE A 390 -6.63 5.42 10.38
N TRP A 391 -7.15 5.53 11.59
CA TRP A 391 -8.57 5.84 11.79
C TRP A 391 -8.97 7.26 11.35
N ASP A 392 -8.01 8.14 11.08
CA ASP A 392 -8.26 9.49 10.54
C ASP A 392 -8.51 9.50 9.02
N VAL A 393 -8.19 8.40 8.34
CA VAL A 393 -8.33 8.30 6.88
C VAL A 393 -9.79 8.30 6.47
N LEU A 394 -10.65 7.55 7.17
CA LEU A 394 -12.08 7.49 6.84
C LEU A 394 -12.76 8.87 6.89
N PRO A 395 -12.67 9.66 7.97
CA PRO A 395 -13.26 11.00 7.99
C PRO A 395 -12.58 11.96 7.00
N THR A 396 -11.28 11.81 6.73
CA THR A 396 -10.56 12.65 5.74
C THR A 396 -11.08 12.41 4.33
N LEU A 397 -11.19 11.17 3.89
CA LEU A 397 -11.71 10.83 2.57
C LEU A 397 -13.21 11.12 2.47
N GLY A 398 -13.94 11.00 3.57
CA GLY A 398 -15.32 11.44 3.67
C GLY A 398 -15.47 12.94 3.42
N GLU A 399 -14.68 13.78 4.08
CA GLU A 399 -14.67 15.23 3.86
C GLU A 399 -14.30 15.60 2.42
N ILE A 400 -13.24 15.01 1.87
CA ILE A 400 -12.81 15.25 0.48
C ILE A 400 -13.89 14.86 -0.53
N SER A 401 -14.63 13.79 -0.29
CA SER A 401 -15.72 13.32 -1.15
C SER A 401 -17.04 14.09 -0.98
N GLY A 402 -17.11 14.97 0.03
CA GLY A 402 -18.35 15.66 0.40
C GLY A 402 -19.37 14.77 1.15
N TYR A 403 -18.94 13.62 1.67
CA TYR A 403 -19.80 12.66 2.36
C TYR A 403 -19.28 12.37 3.78
N SER A 404 -19.87 13.00 4.78
CA SER A 404 -19.42 12.88 6.18
C SER A 404 -19.98 11.64 6.88
N TYR A 405 -19.12 10.99 7.69
CA TYR A 405 -19.49 9.91 8.59
C TYR A 405 -19.03 10.24 10.01
N LYS A 406 -19.95 10.23 10.98
CA LYS A 406 -19.70 10.74 12.34
C LYS A 406 -19.36 9.65 13.38
N LYS A 407 -19.59 8.37 13.07
CA LYS A 407 -19.31 7.26 14.01
C LYS A 407 -17.89 6.73 13.78
N THR A 408 -16.88 7.55 14.06
CA THR A 408 -15.47 7.27 13.90
C THR A 408 -14.70 7.80 15.09
N ASP A 409 -13.57 7.20 15.44
CA ASP A 409 -12.61 7.75 16.41
C ASP A 409 -11.67 8.76 15.74
N GLY A 410 -11.71 8.86 14.40
CA GLY A 410 -10.81 9.68 13.61
C GLY A 410 -11.21 11.14 13.54
N ILE A 411 -10.20 11.98 13.38
CA ILE A 411 -10.29 13.40 13.03
C ILE A 411 -9.74 13.59 11.63
N SER A 412 -10.50 14.26 10.75
CA SER A 412 -10.03 14.53 9.40
C SER A 412 -8.76 15.38 9.40
N PHE A 413 -7.72 14.93 8.70
CA PHE A 413 -6.51 15.70 8.47
C PHE A 413 -6.54 16.50 7.14
N PHE A 414 -7.70 16.58 6.49
CA PHE A 414 -7.84 17.39 5.27
C PHE A 414 -7.44 18.87 5.47
N PRO A 415 -7.76 19.55 6.61
CA PRO A 415 -7.27 20.90 6.86
C PRO A 415 -5.74 20.98 6.83
N THR A 416 -5.01 19.99 7.37
CA THR A 416 -3.54 19.91 7.27
C THR A 416 -3.07 19.86 5.82
N LEU A 417 -3.72 19.07 4.96
CA LEU A 417 -3.38 18.98 3.54
C LEU A 417 -3.53 20.34 2.81
N LYS A 418 -4.44 21.17 3.31
CA LYS A 418 -4.72 22.51 2.76
C LYS A 418 -3.91 23.63 3.44
N GLY A 419 -3.03 23.32 4.39
CA GLY A 419 -2.29 24.30 5.17
C GLY A 419 -3.16 25.15 6.12
N ASN A 420 -4.33 24.65 6.48
CA ASN A 420 -5.28 25.30 7.36
C ASN A 420 -5.08 24.85 8.82
N ARG A 421 -5.77 25.55 9.76
CA ARG A 421 -5.79 25.15 11.17
C ARG A 421 -6.41 23.77 11.30
N GLN A 422 -5.69 22.89 11.98
CA GLN A 422 -6.02 21.48 12.17
C GLN A 422 -6.49 21.23 13.60
N GLU A 423 -7.61 20.50 13.75
CA GLU A 423 -8.01 19.89 15.02
C GLU A 423 -7.04 18.75 15.34
N VAL A 424 -6.71 18.59 16.63
CA VAL A 424 -5.76 17.57 17.09
C VAL A 424 -6.44 16.59 18.04
N HIS A 425 -5.98 15.36 18.02
CA HIS A 425 -6.38 14.38 19.03
C HIS A 425 -5.89 14.79 20.40
N GLU A 426 -6.72 14.63 21.42
CA GLU A 426 -6.31 14.76 22.82
C GLU A 426 -5.39 13.60 23.21
N TYR A 427 -5.66 12.39 22.69
CA TYR A 427 -4.84 11.19 22.82
C TYR A 427 -5.07 10.26 21.62
N LEU A 428 -4.12 9.35 21.38
CA LEU A 428 -4.27 8.21 20.47
C LEU A 428 -4.27 6.94 21.31
N TYR A 429 -5.00 5.91 20.86
CA TYR A 429 -5.15 4.67 21.60
C TYR A 429 -4.86 3.45 20.76
N TRP A 430 -4.00 2.58 21.26
CA TRP A 430 -3.70 1.26 20.70
C TRP A 430 -3.77 0.18 21.76
N GLU A 431 -4.25 -1.00 21.36
CA GLU A 431 -4.06 -2.24 22.09
C GLU A 431 -3.71 -3.37 21.12
N LEU A 432 -2.94 -4.33 21.59
CA LEU A 432 -2.60 -5.55 20.87
C LEU A 432 -2.71 -6.71 21.84
N PRO A 433 -3.81 -7.52 21.80
CA PRO A 433 -4.05 -8.59 22.77
C PRO A 433 -3.02 -9.72 22.74
N GLU A 434 -2.26 -9.83 21.65
CA GLU A 434 -1.26 -10.88 21.42
C GLU A 434 0.17 -10.41 21.72
N GLY A 435 0.35 -9.20 22.21
CA GLY A 435 1.65 -8.55 22.48
C GLY A 435 2.20 -8.78 23.88
#